data_6a1ad0feb1b6cd7458c7453835413b13
#
_entry.id   6a1ad0feb1b6cd7458c7453835413b13
#
_cell.length_a   1.000
_cell.length_b   1.000
_cell.length_c   1.000
_cell.angle_alpha   90.00
_cell.angle_beta   90.00
_cell.angle_gamma   90.00
#
_symmetry.space_group_name_H-M   'P 1'
#
loop_
_entity.id
_entity.type
_entity.pdbx_description
1 polymer ?
#
loop_
_entity_poly.entity_id
_entity_poly.type
_entity_poly.pdbx_seq_one_letter_code
_entity_poly.pdbx_strand_id
1 'polypeptide(L)'
;VQTCALPILRNAGMTNAKPAILLMIRKLPEANIIETVDSIRARLPELQRTIPASVDLQIAQDRSPTIRASLEEVEQTLVISVALVILVVFLFLRSGRATLIPAVAVPVSLIGTFAAMYLCGFSLNNLSLMALTIATGFVVDDAIVVLENISRHLEAGMKPLQAALQGSREVGFTVLSMSLSLVAVFLPLLLMGGLPGRLLREFAVTLSVAIGISLAVSLTLTPMMCGWLLKSGKPHEPTRKRGVGRLLVAIQGGYGKSLKWVLKHSRLTGLVLLGTIALSVWLYISIPKTFFPEQDTGVLMGGIQADQSISFQAMRGKLEDFMKIIREDPAVDNVTGFTGGSRVNSGMMFI
;
A
#
# COMPACT_ATOMS: atom_id res chain seq x y z
N VAL A 1 68.14 -7.64 10.52
CA VAL A 1 67.23 -7.74 9.39
C VAL A 1 65.84 -7.37 9.90
N GLN A 2 65.43 -6.08 9.75
CA GLN A 2 64.08 -5.67 10.00
C GLN A 2 63.21 -6.15 8.84
N THR A 3 62.49 -7.27 9.02
CA THR A 3 61.40 -7.64 8.16
C THR A 3 60.26 -6.65 8.41
N CYS A 4 60.14 -5.66 7.54
CA CYS A 4 58.88 -4.90 7.42
C CYS A 4 57.77 -5.87 6.99
N ALA A 5 57.08 -6.46 7.95
CA ALA A 5 55.84 -7.16 7.67
C ALA A 5 54.82 -6.06 7.32
N LEU A 6 54.68 -5.79 6.03
CA LEU A 6 53.55 -4.99 5.52
C LEU A 6 52.26 -5.66 5.99
N PRO A 7 51.36 -4.94 6.62
CA PRO A 7 50.08 -5.51 7.02
C PRO A 7 49.38 -6.07 5.77
N ILE A 8 49.08 -7.37 5.76
CA ILE A 8 48.36 -8.00 4.69
C ILE A 8 46.92 -7.52 4.80
N LEU A 9 46.61 -6.42 4.11
CA LEU A 9 45.23 -5.92 3.97
C LEU A 9 44.46 -6.93 3.15
N ARG A 10 43.43 -7.53 3.73
CA ARG A 10 42.51 -8.47 3.07
C ARG A 10 41.16 -7.87 2.77
N ASN A 11 40.92 -6.62 3.16
CA ASN A 11 39.70 -5.87 2.90
C ASN A 11 40.05 -4.46 2.42
N ALA A 12 39.37 -4.00 1.41
CA ALA A 12 39.46 -2.61 0.96
C ALA A 12 38.04 -2.10 0.66
N GLY A 13 37.73 -0.92 1.21
CA GLY A 13 36.57 -0.11 0.86
C GLY A 13 37.01 1.11 0.07
N MET A 14 36.19 1.51 -0.85
CA MET A 14 36.42 2.70 -1.69
C MET A 14 35.09 3.45 -1.89
N THR A 15 35.19 4.77 -1.95
CA THR A 15 34.08 5.64 -2.35
C THR A 15 34.61 6.62 -3.39
N ASN A 16 33.94 6.69 -4.54
CA ASN A 16 34.36 7.53 -5.65
C ASN A 16 35.83 7.29 -6.08
N ALA A 17 36.24 6.03 -6.13
CA ALA A 17 37.61 5.58 -6.41
C ALA A 17 38.67 6.06 -5.40
N LYS A 18 38.28 6.58 -4.22
CA LYS A 18 39.18 6.94 -3.12
C LYS A 18 39.09 5.90 -2.02
N PRO A 19 40.20 5.58 -1.33
CA PRO A 19 40.16 4.68 -0.17
C PRO A 19 39.20 5.20 0.91
N ALA A 20 38.31 4.35 1.40
CA ALA A 20 37.33 4.70 2.42
C ALA A 20 37.13 3.53 3.41
N ILE A 21 36.73 3.84 4.62
CA ILE A 21 36.30 2.88 5.63
C ILE A 21 34.77 2.86 5.57
N LEU A 22 34.21 1.73 5.14
CA LEU A 22 32.76 1.56 5.04
C LEU A 22 32.20 1.00 6.34
N LEU A 23 31.33 1.75 6.99
CA LEU A 23 30.59 1.31 8.18
C LEU A 23 29.17 0.92 7.76
N MET A 24 28.89 -0.37 7.82
CA MET A 24 27.55 -0.88 7.51
C MET A 24 26.74 -0.98 8.81
N ILE A 25 25.76 -0.10 8.95
CA ILE A 25 24.87 -0.09 10.11
C ILE A 25 23.63 -0.93 9.77
N ARG A 26 23.33 -1.89 10.63
CA ARG A 26 22.13 -2.76 10.50
C ARG A 26 21.22 -2.52 11.69
N LYS A 27 19.93 -2.28 11.39
CA LYS A 27 18.92 -2.19 12.45
C LYS A 27 18.63 -3.56 13.05
N LEU A 28 18.18 -3.60 14.29
CA LEU A 28 17.56 -4.79 14.87
C LEU A 28 16.27 -5.13 14.13
N PRO A 29 15.87 -6.41 14.06
CA PRO A 29 14.66 -6.82 13.33
C PRO A 29 13.40 -6.05 13.72
N GLU A 30 13.22 -5.74 15.00
CA GLU A 30 12.05 -5.06 15.56
C GLU A 30 12.15 -3.53 15.56
N ALA A 31 13.32 -2.95 15.26
CA ALA A 31 13.52 -1.50 15.28
C ALA A 31 12.87 -0.81 14.07
N ASN A 32 12.30 0.37 14.29
CA ASN A 32 11.81 1.22 13.21
C ASN A 32 13.00 1.79 12.42
N ILE A 33 12.98 1.60 11.09
CA ILE A 33 14.09 2.02 10.23
C ILE A 33 14.21 3.55 10.18
N ILE A 34 13.11 4.28 10.13
CA ILE A 34 13.08 5.74 10.04
C ILE A 34 13.65 6.35 11.33
N GLU A 35 13.14 5.92 12.47
CA GLU A 35 13.59 6.38 13.79
C GLU A 35 15.07 6.05 14.03
N THR A 36 15.51 4.85 13.60
CA THR A 36 16.91 4.44 13.69
C THR A 36 17.81 5.35 12.86
N VAL A 37 17.41 5.64 11.60
CA VAL A 37 18.19 6.53 10.71
C VAL A 37 18.22 7.96 11.25
N ASP A 38 17.09 8.46 11.77
CA ASP A 38 17.03 9.80 12.37
C ASP A 38 17.94 9.90 13.61
N SER A 39 17.94 8.89 14.46
CA SER A 39 18.82 8.81 15.63
C SER A 39 20.30 8.79 15.22
N ILE A 40 20.65 8.09 14.12
CA ILE A 40 22.01 8.06 13.58
C ILE A 40 22.38 9.45 13.04
N ARG A 41 21.50 10.03 12.20
CA ARG A 41 21.75 11.37 11.63
C ARG A 41 21.92 12.44 12.69
N ALA A 42 21.16 12.38 13.78
CA ALA A 42 21.29 13.31 14.90
C ALA A 42 22.64 13.19 15.60
N ARG A 43 23.29 12.03 15.59
CA ARG A 43 24.60 11.78 16.20
C ARG A 43 25.79 12.04 15.27
N LEU A 44 25.57 12.13 13.95
CA LEU A 44 26.65 12.36 12.99
C LEU A 44 27.47 13.63 13.29
N PRO A 45 26.89 14.79 13.65
CA PRO A 45 27.68 16.00 13.98
C PRO A 45 28.59 15.84 15.19
N GLU A 46 28.18 15.04 16.17
CA GLU A 46 28.99 14.72 17.35
C GLU A 46 30.17 13.82 16.99
N LEU A 47 29.89 12.78 16.18
CA LEU A 47 30.94 11.90 15.66
C LEU A 47 31.93 12.66 14.80
N GLN A 48 31.50 13.58 13.97
CA GLN A 48 32.34 14.38 13.09
C GLN A 48 33.32 15.29 13.90
N ARG A 49 32.94 15.71 15.11
CA ARG A 49 33.83 16.48 16.02
C ARG A 49 34.90 15.61 16.66
N THR A 50 34.68 14.31 16.78
CA THR A 50 35.64 13.38 17.40
C THR A 50 36.62 12.77 16.38
N ILE A 51 36.31 12.84 15.11
CA ILE A 51 37.12 12.31 14.01
C ILE A 51 38.15 13.39 13.60
N PRO A 52 39.41 13.02 13.26
CA PRO A 52 40.40 13.98 12.76
C PRO A 52 39.88 14.74 11.53
N ALA A 53 40.23 16.03 11.41
CA ALA A 53 39.80 16.89 10.30
C ALA A 53 40.24 16.41 8.89
N SER A 54 41.20 15.48 8.84
CA SER A 54 41.66 14.84 7.61
C SER A 54 40.71 13.73 7.07
N VAL A 55 39.73 13.33 7.87
CA VAL A 55 38.76 12.27 7.51
C VAL A 55 37.41 12.92 7.26
N ASP A 56 36.90 12.76 6.07
CA ASP A 56 35.55 13.19 5.69
C ASP A 56 34.53 12.07 5.94
N LEU A 57 33.47 12.39 6.69
CA LEU A 57 32.40 11.46 7.03
C LEU A 57 31.19 11.72 6.10
N GLN A 58 30.91 10.77 5.21
CA GLN A 58 29.83 10.87 4.25
C GLN A 58 28.84 9.71 4.41
N ILE A 59 27.56 9.96 4.14
CA ILE A 59 26.55 8.92 4.03
C ILE A 59 26.63 8.34 2.61
N ALA A 60 27.16 7.13 2.48
CA ALA A 60 27.34 6.49 1.19
C ALA A 60 26.03 5.97 0.61
N GLN A 61 25.13 5.47 1.45
CA GLN A 61 23.82 4.96 1.04
C GLN A 61 22.81 5.14 2.17
N ASP A 62 21.66 5.70 1.83
CA ASP A 62 20.50 5.81 2.72
C ASP A 62 19.24 5.36 1.99
N ARG A 63 18.52 4.39 2.56
CA ARG A 63 17.26 3.88 2.03
C ARG A 63 16.03 4.55 2.65
N SER A 64 16.22 5.42 3.64
CA SER A 64 15.09 6.06 4.33
C SER A 64 14.30 7.03 3.44
N PRO A 65 14.88 7.78 2.47
CA PRO A 65 14.11 8.66 1.61
C PRO A 65 13.03 7.93 0.81
N THR A 66 13.38 6.79 0.20
CA THR A 66 12.41 5.98 -0.57
C THR A 66 11.27 5.45 0.32
N ILE A 67 11.61 5.01 1.54
CA ILE A 67 10.60 4.51 2.50
C ILE A 67 9.70 5.67 2.95
N ARG A 68 10.25 6.86 3.23
CA ARG A 68 9.47 8.04 3.60
C ARG A 68 8.54 8.47 2.47
N ALA A 69 9.05 8.57 1.24
CA ALA A 69 8.25 8.91 0.07
C ALA A 69 7.10 7.92 -0.13
N SER A 70 7.37 6.62 0.00
CA SER A 70 6.33 5.59 -0.10
C SER A 70 5.26 5.72 0.99
N LEU A 71 5.64 6.02 2.23
CA LEU A 71 4.69 6.22 3.33
C LEU A 71 3.84 7.47 3.10
N GLU A 72 4.45 8.57 2.70
CA GLU A 72 3.75 9.83 2.40
C GLU A 72 2.78 9.67 1.23
N GLU A 73 3.18 8.98 0.16
CA GLU A 73 2.33 8.69 -0.99
C GLU A 73 1.11 7.86 -0.59
N VAL A 74 1.30 6.83 0.24
CA VAL A 74 0.17 5.99 0.68
C VAL A 74 -0.73 6.75 1.65
N GLU A 75 -0.19 7.58 2.55
CA GLU A 75 -0.97 8.44 3.44
C GLU A 75 -1.82 9.43 2.64
N GLN A 76 -1.23 10.10 1.65
CA GLN A 76 -1.95 11.00 0.75
C GLN A 76 -3.05 10.25 -0.03
N THR A 77 -2.73 9.07 -0.56
CA THR A 77 -3.67 8.23 -1.29
C THR A 77 -4.85 7.82 -0.39
N LEU A 78 -4.60 7.49 0.86
CA LEU A 78 -5.65 7.16 1.84
C LEU A 78 -6.59 8.35 2.07
N VAL A 79 -6.03 9.55 2.30
CA VAL A 79 -6.81 10.77 2.49
C VAL A 79 -7.63 11.12 1.25
N ILE A 80 -7.01 11.05 0.07
CA ILE A 80 -7.70 11.30 -1.21
C ILE A 80 -8.80 10.28 -1.44
N SER A 81 -8.56 9.00 -1.16
CA SER A 81 -9.55 7.93 -1.30
C SER A 81 -10.77 8.17 -0.41
N VAL A 82 -10.55 8.50 0.86
CA VAL A 82 -11.64 8.83 1.79
C VAL A 82 -12.41 10.06 1.32
N ALA A 83 -11.72 11.12 0.90
CA ALA A 83 -12.38 12.34 0.41
C ALA A 83 -13.19 12.07 -0.87
N LEU A 84 -12.64 11.30 -1.81
CA LEU A 84 -13.31 10.93 -3.06
C LEU A 84 -14.56 10.10 -2.80
N VAL A 85 -14.47 9.12 -1.89
CA VAL A 85 -15.61 8.29 -1.50
C VAL A 85 -16.71 9.14 -0.89
N ILE A 86 -16.39 10.05 0.05
CA ILE A 86 -17.36 10.96 0.65
C ILE A 86 -18.02 11.86 -0.43
N LEU A 87 -17.22 12.34 -1.38
CA LEU A 87 -17.71 13.15 -2.50
C LEU A 87 -18.69 12.36 -3.37
N VAL A 88 -18.35 11.14 -3.72
CA VAL A 88 -19.21 10.26 -4.55
C VAL A 88 -20.51 9.96 -3.82
N VAL A 89 -20.44 9.58 -2.55
CA VAL A 89 -21.63 9.33 -1.72
C VAL A 89 -22.51 10.59 -1.62
N PHE A 90 -21.90 11.76 -1.44
CA PHE A 90 -22.63 13.04 -1.42
C PHE A 90 -23.34 13.31 -2.74
N LEU A 91 -22.69 13.04 -3.87
CA LEU A 91 -23.26 13.24 -5.21
C LEU A 91 -24.48 12.35 -5.44
N PHE A 92 -24.45 11.11 -4.95
CA PHE A 92 -25.55 10.15 -5.09
C PHE A 92 -26.69 10.43 -4.10
N LEU A 93 -26.39 10.59 -2.82
CA LEU A 93 -27.41 10.77 -1.78
C LEU A 93 -28.01 12.19 -1.75
N ARG A 94 -27.27 13.18 -2.27
CA ARG A 94 -27.69 14.61 -2.31
C ARG A 94 -28.17 15.16 -0.96
N SER A 95 -27.76 14.56 0.12
CA SER A 95 -28.13 14.91 1.48
C SER A 95 -26.91 14.92 2.37
N GLY A 96 -26.50 16.09 2.85
CA GLY A 96 -25.34 16.22 3.73
C GLY A 96 -25.45 15.38 5.01
N ARG A 97 -26.68 15.21 5.53
CA ARG A 97 -26.91 14.39 6.73
C ARG A 97 -26.72 12.90 6.45
N ALA A 98 -27.19 12.42 5.30
CA ALA A 98 -26.99 11.05 4.90
C ALA A 98 -25.52 10.76 4.59
N THR A 99 -24.80 11.70 3.96
CA THR A 99 -23.37 11.57 3.66
C THR A 99 -22.49 11.59 4.91
N LEU A 100 -22.92 12.28 5.97
CA LEU A 100 -22.17 12.30 7.23
C LEU A 100 -22.07 10.91 7.87
N ILE A 101 -23.01 10.00 7.61
CA ILE A 101 -23.04 8.67 8.21
C ILE A 101 -21.85 7.83 7.74
N PRO A 102 -21.64 7.57 6.44
CA PRO A 102 -20.43 6.88 5.97
C PRO A 102 -19.16 7.69 6.21
N ALA A 103 -19.23 9.04 6.19
CA ALA A 103 -18.09 9.88 6.50
C ALA A 103 -17.57 9.74 7.94
N VAL A 104 -18.40 9.32 8.88
CA VAL A 104 -18.01 8.98 10.27
C VAL A 104 -17.66 7.49 10.38
N ALA A 105 -18.39 6.61 9.70
CA ALA A 105 -18.17 5.17 9.76
C ALA A 105 -16.75 4.78 9.30
N VAL A 106 -16.21 5.42 8.24
CA VAL A 106 -14.88 5.14 7.70
C VAL A 106 -13.77 5.43 8.71
N PRO A 107 -13.63 6.64 9.25
CA PRO A 107 -12.60 6.92 10.26
C PRO A 107 -12.71 6.02 11.50
N VAL A 108 -13.93 5.75 11.97
CA VAL A 108 -14.14 4.87 13.13
C VAL A 108 -13.65 3.45 12.83
N SER A 109 -13.95 2.91 11.65
CA SER A 109 -13.49 1.59 11.23
C SER A 109 -11.97 1.54 11.07
N LEU A 110 -11.34 2.57 10.50
CA LEU A 110 -9.89 2.67 10.36
C LEU A 110 -9.19 2.76 11.71
N ILE A 111 -9.70 3.61 12.64
CA ILE A 111 -9.15 3.70 14.00
C ILE A 111 -9.27 2.37 14.73
N GLY A 112 -10.41 1.68 14.60
CA GLY A 112 -10.59 0.34 15.13
C GLY A 112 -9.60 -0.66 14.53
N THR A 113 -9.30 -0.54 13.23
CA THR A 113 -8.30 -1.40 12.57
C THR A 113 -6.90 -1.11 13.08
N PHE A 114 -6.51 0.15 13.30
CA PHE A 114 -5.23 0.49 13.91
C PHE A 114 -5.10 -0.09 15.33
N ALA A 115 -6.17 -0.02 16.12
CA ALA A 115 -6.18 -0.62 17.45
C ALA A 115 -5.97 -2.15 17.39
N ALA A 116 -6.62 -2.83 16.46
CA ALA A 116 -6.44 -4.26 16.28
C ALA A 116 -5.04 -4.62 15.75
N MET A 117 -4.47 -3.84 14.83
CA MET A 117 -3.08 -4.01 14.38
C MET A 117 -2.11 -3.88 15.54
N TYR A 118 -2.30 -2.89 16.40
CA TYR A 118 -1.49 -2.71 17.61
C TYR A 118 -1.56 -3.92 18.54
N LEU A 119 -2.75 -4.46 18.78
CA LEU A 119 -2.94 -5.67 19.61
C LEU A 119 -2.31 -6.93 18.99
N CYS A 120 -2.24 -7.00 17.65
CA CYS A 120 -1.59 -8.10 16.92
C CYS A 120 -0.06 -7.91 16.81
N GLY A 121 0.51 -6.79 17.29
CA GLY A 121 1.93 -6.50 17.18
C GLY A 121 2.38 -6.16 15.76
N PHE A 122 1.47 -5.72 14.89
CA PHE A 122 1.79 -5.33 13.53
C PHE A 122 2.29 -3.88 13.47
N SER A 123 3.28 -3.65 12.62
CA SER A 123 3.81 -2.32 12.36
C SER A 123 3.10 -1.66 11.17
N LEU A 124 3.12 -0.32 11.15
CA LEU A 124 2.73 0.43 9.96
C LEU A 124 3.84 0.30 8.91
N ASN A 125 3.54 -0.40 7.83
CA ASN A 125 4.40 -0.59 6.69
C ASN A 125 3.61 -0.42 5.39
N ASN A 126 4.29 -0.40 4.23
CA ASN A 126 3.62 -0.23 2.94
C ASN A 126 2.49 -1.24 2.70
N LEU A 127 2.67 -2.50 3.11
CA LEU A 127 1.65 -3.54 2.88
C LEU A 127 0.43 -3.32 3.77
N SER A 128 0.61 -2.96 5.04
CA SER A 128 -0.50 -2.67 5.95
C SER A 128 -1.24 -1.39 5.53
N LEU A 129 -0.53 -0.36 5.06
CA LEU A 129 -1.15 0.87 4.55
C LEU A 129 -1.90 0.63 3.23
N MET A 130 -1.37 -0.19 2.33
CA MET A 130 -2.10 -0.64 1.13
C MET A 130 -3.38 -1.41 1.51
N ALA A 131 -3.30 -2.29 2.51
CA ALA A 131 -4.48 -2.99 3.02
C ALA A 131 -5.55 -2.00 3.53
N LEU A 132 -5.16 -0.98 4.28
CA LEU A 132 -6.07 0.06 4.76
C LEU A 132 -6.67 0.89 3.64
N THR A 133 -5.88 1.24 2.61
CA THR A 133 -6.38 1.95 1.43
C THR A 133 -7.45 1.14 0.70
N ILE A 134 -7.21 -0.16 0.49
CA ILE A 134 -8.20 -1.07 -0.11
C ILE A 134 -9.41 -1.25 0.82
N ALA A 135 -9.18 -1.37 2.13
CA ALA A 135 -10.24 -1.51 3.12
C ALA A 135 -11.21 -0.32 3.10
N THR A 136 -10.75 0.90 2.84
CA THR A 136 -11.65 2.08 2.80
C THR A 136 -12.81 1.91 1.80
N GLY A 137 -12.54 1.28 0.66
CA GLY A 137 -13.59 0.97 -0.33
C GLY A 137 -14.64 0.00 0.22
N PHE A 138 -14.22 -1.09 0.84
CA PHE A 138 -15.12 -2.09 1.41
C PHE A 138 -15.90 -1.57 2.61
N VAL A 139 -15.24 -0.80 3.48
CA VAL A 139 -15.85 -0.18 4.66
C VAL A 139 -17.02 0.72 4.29
N VAL A 140 -16.86 1.48 3.22
CA VAL A 140 -17.91 2.40 2.75
C VAL A 140 -19.08 1.65 2.15
N ASP A 141 -18.81 0.59 1.42
CA ASP A 141 -19.84 -0.20 0.71
C ASP A 141 -20.84 -0.81 1.70
N ASP A 142 -20.35 -1.42 2.78
CA ASP A 142 -21.18 -1.95 3.87
C ASP A 142 -22.12 -0.87 4.47
N ALA A 143 -21.56 0.31 4.75
CA ALA A 143 -22.34 1.42 5.31
C ALA A 143 -23.38 1.98 4.32
N ILE A 144 -23.06 2.01 3.03
CA ILE A 144 -23.98 2.48 1.99
C ILE A 144 -25.17 1.54 1.85
N VAL A 145 -24.96 0.22 1.80
CA VAL A 145 -26.03 -0.77 1.66
C VAL A 145 -27.03 -0.67 2.81
N VAL A 146 -26.55 -0.52 4.04
CA VAL A 146 -27.39 -0.35 5.23
C VAL A 146 -28.16 0.98 5.16
N LEU A 147 -27.45 2.08 4.84
CA LEU A 147 -28.03 3.43 4.74
C LEU A 147 -29.11 3.49 3.65
N GLU A 148 -28.87 2.90 2.48
CA GLU A 148 -29.82 2.91 1.36
C GLU A 148 -31.12 2.19 1.74
N ASN A 149 -31.02 1.00 2.35
CA ASN A 149 -32.21 0.26 2.76
C ASN A 149 -33.02 1.00 3.83
N ILE A 150 -32.32 1.62 4.81
CA ILE A 150 -32.99 2.47 5.82
C ILE A 150 -33.66 3.68 5.17
N SER A 151 -32.98 4.33 4.21
CA SER A 151 -33.51 5.49 3.49
C SER A 151 -34.78 5.15 2.70
N ARG A 152 -34.83 3.96 2.09
CA ARG A 152 -36.02 3.45 1.40
C ARG A 152 -37.24 3.31 2.32
N HIS A 153 -37.04 2.83 3.56
CA HIS A 153 -38.11 2.75 4.55
C HIS A 153 -38.55 4.14 5.06
N LEU A 154 -37.61 5.09 5.18
CA LEU A 154 -37.92 6.48 5.50
C LEU A 154 -38.76 7.16 4.41
N GLU A 155 -38.41 6.92 3.15
CA GLU A 155 -39.20 7.42 1.99
C GLU A 155 -40.59 6.80 1.92
N ALA A 156 -40.76 5.55 2.40
CA ALA A 156 -42.04 4.89 2.57
C ALA A 156 -42.89 5.45 3.74
N GLY A 157 -42.36 6.44 4.49
CA GLY A 157 -43.09 7.16 5.55
C GLY A 157 -42.89 6.56 6.95
N MET A 158 -41.98 5.62 7.16
CA MET A 158 -41.69 5.07 8.49
C MET A 158 -41.00 6.12 9.39
N LYS A 159 -41.17 5.98 10.70
CA LYS A 159 -40.43 6.78 11.69
C LYS A 159 -38.95 6.39 11.66
N PRO A 160 -38.00 7.33 11.85
CA PRO A 160 -36.56 7.08 11.69
C PRO A 160 -36.05 5.89 12.49
N LEU A 161 -36.42 5.75 13.75
CA LEU A 161 -35.98 4.63 14.59
C LEU A 161 -36.52 3.28 14.09
N GLN A 162 -37.78 3.23 13.66
CA GLN A 162 -38.39 2.01 13.11
C GLN A 162 -37.78 1.64 11.77
N ALA A 163 -37.55 2.62 10.88
CA ALA A 163 -36.88 2.42 9.62
C ALA A 163 -35.44 1.91 9.82
N ALA A 164 -34.71 2.45 10.79
CA ALA A 164 -33.36 1.99 11.14
C ALA A 164 -33.35 0.52 11.64
N LEU A 165 -34.23 0.16 12.54
CA LEU A 165 -34.34 -1.20 13.06
C LEU A 165 -34.77 -2.20 11.99
N GLN A 166 -35.79 -1.87 11.22
CA GLN A 166 -36.30 -2.77 10.17
C GLN A 166 -35.31 -2.88 9.02
N GLY A 167 -34.82 -1.74 8.52
CA GLY A 167 -33.86 -1.71 7.39
C GLY A 167 -32.57 -2.44 7.72
N SER A 168 -32.00 -2.29 8.91
CA SER A 168 -30.79 -3.00 9.30
C SER A 168 -31.03 -4.52 9.47
N ARG A 169 -32.20 -4.91 9.98
CA ARG A 169 -32.57 -6.33 10.12
C ARG A 169 -32.70 -7.02 8.77
N GLU A 170 -33.30 -6.36 7.77
CA GLU A 170 -33.47 -6.91 6.44
C GLU A 170 -32.15 -7.17 5.71
N VAL A 171 -31.19 -6.24 5.82
CA VAL A 171 -29.91 -6.36 5.12
C VAL A 171 -28.80 -6.98 5.97
N GLY A 172 -29.00 -7.17 7.25
CA GLY A 172 -27.97 -7.65 8.19
C GLY A 172 -27.33 -8.96 7.76
N PHE A 173 -28.16 -9.94 7.35
CA PHE A 173 -27.63 -11.21 6.85
C PHE A 173 -26.89 -11.06 5.51
N THR A 174 -27.36 -10.18 4.64
CA THR A 174 -26.69 -9.91 3.35
C THR A 174 -25.32 -9.29 3.56
N VAL A 175 -25.22 -8.26 4.40
CA VAL A 175 -23.95 -7.59 4.73
C VAL A 175 -23.00 -8.58 5.42
N LEU A 176 -23.48 -9.39 6.37
CA LEU A 176 -22.68 -10.45 7.01
C LEU A 176 -22.12 -11.44 5.96
N SER A 177 -22.97 -11.90 5.04
CA SER A 177 -22.55 -12.86 4.00
C SER A 177 -21.54 -12.25 3.04
N MET A 178 -21.71 -10.97 2.68
CA MET A 178 -20.76 -10.23 1.83
C MET A 178 -19.41 -10.11 2.51
N SER A 179 -19.37 -9.62 3.74
CA SER A 179 -18.13 -9.46 4.51
C SER A 179 -17.43 -10.79 4.74
N LEU A 180 -18.18 -11.86 5.07
CA LEU A 180 -17.60 -13.19 5.23
C LEU A 180 -17.03 -13.76 3.95
N SER A 181 -17.72 -13.58 2.83
CA SER A 181 -17.24 -13.98 1.50
C SER A 181 -15.96 -13.23 1.12
N LEU A 182 -15.91 -11.95 1.46
CA LEU A 182 -14.74 -11.12 1.20
C LEU A 182 -13.52 -11.55 2.04
N VAL A 183 -13.72 -11.85 3.32
CA VAL A 183 -12.66 -12.41 4.19
C VAL A 183 -12.21 -13.78 3.66
N ALA A 184 -13.13 -14.61 3.17
CA ALA A 184 -12.79 -15.93 2.61
C ALA A 184 -11.86 -15.85 1.39
N VAL A 185 -11.91 -14.78 0.61
CA VAL A 185 -10.98 -14.54 -0.51
C VAL A 185 -9.53 -14.36 -0.03
N PHE A 186 -9.32 -13.88 1.20
CA PHE A 186 -7.98 -13.68 1.77
C PHE A 186 -7.45 -14.89 2.54
N LEU A 187 -8.27 -15.91 2.80
CA LEU A 187 -7.83 -17.15 3.47
C LEU A 187 -6.63 -17.84 2.76
N PRO A 188 -6.59 -17.95 1.43
CA PRO A 188 -5.44 -18.53 0.74
C PRO A 188 -4.14 -17.80 1.02
N LEU A 189 -4.17 -16.47 1.17
CA LEU A 189 -2.98 -15.67 1.52
C LEU A 189 -2.50 -15.96 2.95
N LEU A 190 -3.44 -16.18 3.88
CA LEU A 190 -3.12 -16.54 5.27
C LEU A 190 -2.51 -17.95 5.39
N LEU A 191 -2.89 -18.86 4.50
CA LEU A 191 -2.41 -20.25 4.46
C LEU A 191 -1.13 -20.40 3.63
N MET A 192 -0.70 -19.35 2.94
CA MET A 192 0.50 -19.37 2.11
C MET A 192 1.76 -19.51 2.98
N GLY A 193 2.61 -20.46 2.64
CA GLY A 193 3.90 -20.68 3.30
C GLY A 193 5.05 -19.87 2.67
N GLY A 194 6.23 -19.97 3.28
CA GLY A 194 7.45 -19.37 2.75
C GLY A 194 7.56 -17.84 2.97
N LEU A 195 8.50 -17.22 2.26
CA LEU A 195 8.74 -15.77 2.34
C LEU A 195 7.53 -14.93 1.89
N PRO A 196 6.86 -15.27 0.78
CA PRO A 196 5.68 -14.53 0.35
C PRO A 196 4.54 -14.57 1.36
N GLY A 197 4.29 -15.74 1.95
CA GLY A 197 3.23 -15.89 2.94
C GLY A 197 3.48 -15.03 4.18
N ARG A 198 4.74 -14.90 4.62
CA ARG A 198 5.08 -14.02 5.75
C ARG A 198 4.83 -12.55 5.45
N LEU A 199 5.18 -12.10 4.25
CA LEU A 199 4.98 -10.71 3.82
C LEU A 199 3.50 -10.39 3.65
N LEU A 200 2.73 -11.26 2.98
CA LEU A 200 1.33 -11.03 2.68
C LEU A 200 0.40 -11.32 3.87
N ARG A 201 0.89 -11.98 4.92
CA ARG A 201 0.09 -12.29 6.10
C ARG A 201 -0.39 -11.04 6.82
N GLU A 202 0.50 -10.06 7.04
CA GLU A 202 0.12 -8.79 7.68
C GLU A 202 -0.94 -8.06 6.85
N PHE A 203 -0.78 -8.02 5.54
CA PHE A 203 -1.76 -7.46 4.60
C PHE A 203 -3.13 -8.14 4.73
N ALA A 204 -3.15 -9.47 4.64
CA ALA A 204 -4.39 -10.24 4.64
C ALA A 204 -5.12 -10.17 6.01
N VAL A 205 -4.38 -10.20 7.12
CA VAL A 205 -4.95 -10.04 8.47
C VAL A 205 -5.50 -8.63 8.65
N THR A 206 -4.72 -7.60 8.32
CA THR A 206 -5.15 -6.19 8.45
C THR A 206 -6.44 -5.95 7.67
N LEU A 207 -6.50 -6.42 6.42
CA LEU A 207 -7.69 -6.26 5.57
C LEU A 207 -8.89 -7.04 6.11
N SER A 208 -8.69 -8.29 6.55
CA SER A 208 -9.76 -9.10 7.14
C SER A 208 -10.32 -8.50 8.42
N VAL A 209 -9.45 -7.96 9.27
CA VAL A 209 -9.84 -7.26 10.51
C VAL A 209 -10.60 -5.97 10.18
N ALA A 210 -10.13 -5.19 9.21
CA ALA A 210 -10.80 -3.98 8.77
C ALA A 210 -12.24 -4.26 8.28
N ILE A 211 -12.42 -5.32 7.50
CA ILE A 211 -13.74 -5.79 7.05
C ILE A 211 -14.62 -6.21 8.24
N GLY A 212 -14.06 -6.96 9.20
CA GLY A 212 -14.81 -7.38 10.39
C GLY A 212 -15.25 -6.20 11.27
N ILE A 213 -14.39 -5.20 11.44
CA ILE A 213 -14.73 -3.96 12.17
C ILE A 213 -15.75 -3.15 11.38
N SER A 214 -15.60 -3.04 10.05
CA SER A 214 -16.58 -2.40 9.17
C SER A 214 -17.95 -3.01 9.32
N LEU A 215 -18.04 -4.33 9.29
CA LEU A 215 -19.28 -5.06 9.51
C LEU A 215 -19.94 -4.68 10.84
N ALA A 216 -19.17 -4.67 11.93
CA ALA A 216 -19.67 -4.28 13.25
C ALA A 216 -20.17 -2.82 13.28
N VAL A 217 -19.39 -1.89 12.70
CA VAL A 217 -19.73 -0.47 12.60
C VAL A 217 -20.96 -0.26 11.72
N SER A 218 -21.05 -0.95 10.58
CA SER A 218 -22.16 -0.81 9.63
C SER A 218 -23.47 -1.38 10.17
N LEU A 219 -23.42 -2.39 11.04
CA LEU A 219 -24.63 -2.96 11.65
C LEU A 219 -25.02 -2.31 12.98
N THR A 220 -24.17 -1.49 13.58
CA THR A 220 -24.44 -0.83 14.88
C THR A 220 -24.47 0.69 14.76
N LEU A 221 -23.33 1.32 14.40
CA LEU A 221 -23.18 2.76 14.33
C LEU A 221 -24.04 3.36 13.21
N THR A 222 -24.02 2.77 12.03
CA THR A 222 -24.77 3.28 10.86
C THR A 222 -26.27 3.32 11.10
N PRO A 223 -26.97 2.28 11.59
CA PRO A 223 -28.38 2.35 11.92
C PRO A 223 -28.69 3.36 13.03
N MET A 224 -27.84 3.42 14.06
CA MET A 224 -27.98 4.39 15.15
C MET A 224 -27.95 5.82 14.60
N MET A 225 -26.96 6.15 13.78
CA MET A 225 -26.83 7.46 13.15
C MET A 225 -28.00 7.77 12.21
N CYS A 226 -28.48 6.76 11.44
CA CYS A 226 -29.66 6.92 10.59
C CYS A 226 -30.90 7.28 11.41
N GLY A 227 -31.14 6.59 12.52
CA GLY A 227 -32.26 6.87 13.40
C GLY A 227 -32.23 8.25 14.06
N TRP A 228 -31.03 8.82 14.24
CA TRP A 228 -30.83 10.11 14.90
C TRP A 228 -30.72 11.30 13.93
N LEU A 229 -29.99 11.14 12.82
CA LEU A 229 -29.70 12.24 11.88
C LEU A 229 -30.75 12.37 10.76
N LEU A 230 -31.37 11.27 10.34
CA LEU A 230 -32.33 11.29 9.26
C LEU A 230 -33.71 11.65 9.77
N LYS A 231 -34.44 12.42 8.99
CA LYS A 231 -35.83 12.80 9.28
C LYS A 231 -36.74 12.05 8.34
N SER A 232 -37.91 11.61 8.86
CA SER A 232 -38.99 11.15 8.00
C SER A 232 -39.39 12.29 7.06
N GLY A 233 -39.07 12.16 5.81
CA GLY A 233 -39.38 13.16 4.79
C GLY A 233 -40.63 12.73 3.99
N LYS A 234 -41.41 13.68 3.53
CA LYS A 234 -42.40 13.44 2.46
C LYS A 234 -41.64 12.86 1.26
N PRO A 235 -42.27 11.93 0.48
CA PRO A 235 -41.65 11.41 -0.73
C PRO A 235 -41.04 12.56 -1.53
N HIS A 236 -39.79 12.41 -1.92
CA HIS A 236 -39.10 13.42 -2.72
C HIS A 236 -39.92 13.62 -4.00
N GLU A 237 -40.74 14.67 -4.03
CA GLU A 237 -41.24 15.15 -5.33
C GLU A 237 -39.99 15.39 -6.20
N PRO A 238 -40.01 14.94 -7.46
CA PRO A 238 -38.87 15.08 -8.36
C PRO A 238 -38.58 16.58 -8.53
N THR A 239 -37.78 17.13 -7.62
CA THR A 239 -37.39 18.54 -7.63
C THR A 239 -36.78 18.85 -8.99
N ARG A 240 -37.48 19.73 -9.66
CA ARG A 240 -37.18 20.48 -10.89
C ARG A 240 -35.79 20.21 -11.47
N LYS A 241 -35.80 19.46 -12.59
CA LYS A 241 -34.65 18.97 -13.37
C LYS A 241 -33.70 20.09 -13.84
N ARG A 242 -32.87 20.64 -12.95
CA ARG A 242 -31.82 21.59 -13.32
C ARG A 242 -30.43 20.99 -13.00
N GLY A 243 -29.49 21.07 -13.93
CA GLY A 243 -28.11 20.68 -13.76
C GLY A 243 -27.87 19.16 -13.66
N VAL A 244 -27.13 18.72 -12.66
CA VAL A 244 -26.68 17.32 -12.40
C VAL A 244 -27.86 16.34 -12.35
N GLY A 245 -29.06 16.78 -11.92
CA GLY A 245 -30.26 15.94 -11.90
C GLY A 245 -30.74 15.48 -13.27
N ARG A 246 -30.57 16.31 -14.31
CA ARG A 246 -30.90 15.91 -15.68
C ARG A 246 -29.91 14.88 -16.23
N LEU A 247 -28.63 15.05 -15.91
CA LEU A 247 -27.58 14.10 -16.32
C LEU A 247 -27.83 12.70 -15.70
N LEU A 248 -28.11 12.63 -14.40
CA LEU A 248 -28.39 11.37 -13.71
C LEU A 248 -29.64 10.67 -14.25
N VAL A 249 -30.73 11.41 -14.52
CA VAL A 249 -31.92 10.84 -15.16
C VAL A 249 -31.62 10.36 -16.57
N ALA A 250 -30.78 11.07 -17.31
CA ALA A 250 -30.37 10.63 -18.66
C ALA A 250 -29.52 9.36 -18.60
N ILE A 251 -28.57 9.28 -17.66
CA ILE A 251 -27.75 8.08 -17.41
C ILE A 251 -28.64 6.90 -17.01
N GLN A 252 -29.57 7.09 -16.07
CA GLN A 252 -30.51 6.07 -15.63
C GLN A 252 -31.41 5.59 -16.78
N GLY A 253 -31.89 6.52 -17.61
CA GLY A 253 -32.67 6.19 -18.80
C GLY A 253 -31.85 5.43 -19.85
N GLY A 254 -30.59 5.83 -20.05
CA GLY A 254 -29.63 5.13 -20.93
C GLY A 254 -29.35 3.71 -20.43
N TYR A 255 -29.07 3.56 -19.13
CA TYR A 255 -28.88 2.25 -18.50
C TYR A 255 -30.11 1.35 -18.66
N GLY A 256 -31.31 1.86 -18.40
CA GLY A 256 -32.55 1.09 -18.57
C GLY A 256 -32.78 0.61 -19.99
N LYS A 257 -32.39 1.39 -21.01
CA LYS A 257 -32.44 0.98 -22.42
C LYS A 257 -31.38 -0.09 -22.73
N SER A 258 -30.15 0.10 -22.28
CA SER A 258 -29.08 -0.88 -22.49
C SER A 258 -29.38 -2.21 -21.79
N LEU A 259 -29.93 -2.19 -20.58
CA LEU A 259 -30.32 -3.37 -19.83
C LEU A 259 -31.43 -4.15 -20.56
N LYS A 260 -32.46 -3.45 -21.04
CA LYS A 260 -33.51 -4.08 -21.83
C LYS A 260 -33.00 -4.72 -23.13
N TRP A 261 -32.02 -4.07 -23.77
CA TRP A 261 -31.38 -4.59 -24.97
C TRP A 261 -30.59 -5.87 -24.70
N VAL A 262 -29.76 -5.84 -23.64
CA VAL A 262 -28.94 -6.98 -23.16
C VAL A 262 -29.82 -8.17 -22.80
N LEU A 263 -30.89 -7.96 -22.03
CA LEU A 263 -31.85 -9.02 -21.67
C LEU A 263 -32.58 -9.59 -22.88
N LYS A 264 -32.92 -8.76 -23.87
CA LYS A 264 -33.55 -9.21 -25.12
C LYS A 264 -32.59 -10.07 -25.97
N HIS A 265 -31.28 -9.80 -25.91
CA HIS A 265 -30.27 -10.49 -26.70
C HIS A 265 -29.38 -11.41 -25.84
N SER A 266 -29.99 -12.22 -24.99
CA SER A 266 -29.28 -13.07 -24.00
C SER A 266 -28.23 -13.99 -24.64
N ARG A 267 -28.46 -14.51 -25.88
CA ARG A 267 -27.45 -15.32 -26.59
C ARG A 267 -26.22 -14.53 -26.96
N LEU A 268 -26.37 -13.29 -27.45
CA LEU A 268 -25.23 -12.40 -27.76
C LEU A 268 -24.47 -12.02 -26.49
N THR A 269 -25.21 -11.72 -25.42
CA THR A 269 -24.61 -11.43 -24.10
C THR A 269 -23.80 -12.62 -23.57
N GLY A 270 -24.35 -13.85 -23.72
CA GLY A 270 -23.62 -15.06 -23.36
C GLY A 270 -22.36 -15.27 -24.21
N LEU A 271 -22.40 -14.94 -25.49
CA LEU A 271 -21.26 -15.03 -26.40
C LEU A 271 -20.16 -14.01 -26.03
N VAL A 272 -20.56 -12.78 -25.68
CA VAL A 272 -19.64 -11.75 -25.17
C VAL A 272 -19.01 -12.18 -23.84
N LEU A 273 -19.78 -12.78 -22.93
CA LEU A 273 -19.26 -13.32 -21.67
C LEU A 273 -18.22 -14.41 -21.92
N LEU A 274 -18.50 -15.37 -22.80
CA LEU A 274 -17.54 -16.41 -23.16
C LEU A 274 -16.29 -15.84 -23.82
N GLY A 275 -16.45 -14.83 -24.68
CA GLY A 275 -15.32 -14.11 -25.29
C GLY A 275 -14.45 -13.38 -24.26
N THR A 276 -15.05 -12.74 -23.26
CA THR A 276 -14.32 -12.10 -22.16
C THR A 276 -13.58 -13.11 -21.29
N ILE A 277 -14.18 -14.26 -20.99
CA ILE A 277 -13.52 -15.34 -20.26
C ILE A 277 -12.32 -15.88 -21.05
N ALA A 278 -12.50 -16.16 -22.33
CA ALA A 278 -11.43 -16.64 -23.20
C ALA A 278 -10.29 -15.63 -23.31
N LEU A 279 -10.62 -14.35 -23.46
CA LEU A 279 -9.64 -13.25 -23.47
C LEU A 279 -8.90 -13.15 -22.14
N SER A 280 -9.59 -13.26 -21.00
CA SER A 280 -8.99 -13.21 -19.66
C SER A 280 -8.01 -14.38 -19.46
N VAL A 281 -8.38 -15.58 -19.89
CA VAL A 281 -7.50 -16.75 -19.82
C VAL A 281 -6.27 -16.56 -20.74
N TRP A 282 -6.46 -16.06 -21.94
CA TRP A 282 -5.36 -15.79 -22.86
C TRP A 282 -4.41 -14.74 -22.32
N LEU A 283 -4.92 -13.63 -21.79
CA LEU A 283 -4.11 -12.58 -21.17
C LEU A 283 -3.36 -13.11 -19.94
N TYR A 284 -4.02 -13.90 -19.10
CA TYR A 284 -3.39 -14.52 -17.93
C TYR A 284 -2.20 -15.39 -18.30
N ILE A 285 -2.29 -16.13 -19.42
CA ILE A 285 -1.19 -16.96 -19.91
C ILE A 285 -0.06 -16.11 -20.49
N SER A 286 -0.42 -15.01 -21.21
CA SER A 286 0.52 -14.18 -21.96
C SER A 286 1.32 -13.20 -21.10
N ILE A 287 0.76 -12.77 -19.96
CA ILE A 287 1.40 -11.80 -19.07
C ILE A 287 2.63 -12.42 -18.40
N PRO A 288 3.81 -11.77 -18.42
CA PRO A 288 4.96 -12.20 -17.67
C PRO A 288 4.67 -12.21 -16.17
N LYS A 289 4.97 -13.33 -15.53
CA LYS A 289 4.66 -13.56 -14.10
C LYS A 289 5.91 -13.29 -13.29
N THR A 290 5.96 -12.14 -12.63
CA THR A 290 7.01 -11.78 -11.67
C THR A 290 6.44 -11.75 -10.27
N PHE A 291 7.28 -12.02 -9.27
CA PHE A 291 6.84 -12.08 -7.87
C PHE A 291 6.71 -10.69 -7.25
N PHE A 292 7.61 -9.78 -7.62
CA PHE A 292 7.60 -8.39 -7.19
C PHE A 292 7.65 -7.49 -8.42
N PRO A 293 6.94 -6.34 -8.39
CA PRO A 293 7.11 -5.33 -9.42
C PRO A 293 8.55 -4.81 -9.40
N GLU A 294 9.11 -4.56 -10.56
CA GLU A 294 10.39 -3.88 -10.69
C GLU A 294 10.21 -2.44 -10.17
N GLN A 295 11.04 -2.05 -9.21
CA GLN A 295 11.06 -0.70 -8.67
C GLN A 295 12.41 -0.08 -9.00
N ASP A 296 12.37 1.09 -9.59
CA ASP A 296 13.55 1.92 -9.72
C ASP A 296 13.76 2.64 -8.37
N THR A 297 14.82 2.23 -7.67
CA THR A 297 15.21 2.82 -6.38
C THR A 297 16.35 3.81 -6.54
N GLY A 298 16.79 4.09 -7.77
CA GLY A 298 17.96 4.91 -8.04
C GLY A 298 19.26 4.31 -7.52
N VAL A 299 19.28 3.00 -7.20
CA VAL A 299 20.48 2.30 -6.69
C VAL A 299 20.72 1.05 -7.53
N LEU A 300 21.85 0.98 -8.17
CA LEU A 300 22.32 -0.21 -8.88
C LEU A 300 23.35 -0.97 -8.04
N MET A 301 23.27 -2.30 -8.09
CA MET A 301 24.25 -3.17 -7.46
C MET A 301 25.07 -3.87 -8.53
N GLY A 302 26.38 -3.65 -8.51
CA GLY A 302 27.34 -4.31 -9.39
C GLY A 302 28.19 -5.31 -8.64
N GLY A 303 28.43 -6.47 -9.25
CA GLY A 303 29.37 -7.47 -8.72
C GLY A 303 30.50 -7.73 -9.72
N ILE A 304 31.73 -7.77 -9.24
CA ILE A 304 32.90 -8.14 -10.01
C ILE A 304 33.40 -9.47 -9.48
N GLN A 305 33.63 -10.42 -10.37
CA GLN A 305 34.26 -11.69 -10.05
C GLN A 305 35.44 -11.92 -10.96
N ALA A 306 36.61 -12.13 -10.37
CA ALA A 306 37.85 -12.43 -11.05
C ALA A 306 38.23 -13.90 -10.87
N ASP A 307 39.33 -14.32 -11.51
CA ASP A 307 39.89 -15.65 -11.35
C ASP A 307 40.25 -15.94 -9.89
N GLN A 308 40.16 -17.22 -9.50
CA GLN A 308 40.43 -17.63 -8.11
C GLN A 308 41.91 -17.42 -7.70
N SER A 309 42.82 -17.34 -8.64
CA SER A 309 44.25 -17.12 -8.43
C SER A 309 44.63 -15.63 -8.26
N ILE A 310 43.67 -14.70 -8.46
CA ILE A 310 43.95 -13.29 -8.41
C ILE A 310 44.42 -12.85 -7.00
N SER A 311 45.45 -12.02 -6.95
CA SER A 311 45.88 -11.42 -5.68
C SER A 311 44.93 -10.30 -5.22
N PHE A 312 44.88 -10.05 -3.92
CA PHE A 312 44.06 -8.98 -3.36
C PHE A 312 44.39 -7.60 -3.95
N GLN A 313 45.68 -7.31 -4.18
CA GLN A 313 46.12 -6.06 -4.78
C GLN A 313 45.64 -5.90 -6.21
N ALA A 314 45.70 -6.96 -7.01
CA ALA A 314 45.20 -6.94 -8.38
C ALA A 314 43.67 -6.79 -8.40
N MET A 315 42.95 -7.44 -7.50
CA MET A 315 41.49 -7.30 -7.38
C MET A 315 41.08 -5.88 -6.96
N ARG A 316 41.83 -5.29 -6.02
CA ARG A 316 41.65 -3.90 -5.61
C ARG A 316 41.80 -2.93 -6.79
N GLY A 317 42.90 -3.11 -7.59
CA GLY A 317 43.10 -2.29 -8.80
C GLY A 317 41.97 -2.41 -9.80
N LYS A 318 41.50 -3.64 -10.03
CA LYS A 318 40.32 -3.86 -10.89
C LYS A 318 39.07 -3.15 -10.38
N LEU A 319 38.79 -3.23 -9.10
CA LEU A 319 37.64 -2.51 -8.49
C LEU A 319 37.76 -1.00 -8.71
N GLU A 320 38.97 -0.45 -8.50
CA GLU A 320 39.23 0.99 -8.71
C GLU A 320 38.99 1.41 -10.16
N ASP A 321 39.48 0.62 -11.13
CA ASP A 321 39.31 0.89 -12.55
C ASP A 321 37.82 0.87 -12.96
N PHE A 322 37.05 -0.14 -12.49
CA PHE A 322 35.63 -0.19 -12.73
C PHE A 322 34.87 1.00 -12.14
N MET A 323 35.21 1.41 -10.93
CA MET A 323 34.60 2.58 -10.26
C MET A 323 34.92 3.87 -11.03
N LYS A 324 36.10 4.04 -11.60
CA LYS A 324 36.45 5.18 -12.44
C LYS A 324 35.59 5.23 -13.71
N ILE A 325 35.46 4.11 -14.40
CA ILE A 325 34.66 3.99 -15.61
C ILE A 325 33.17 4.32 -15.31
N ILE A 326 32.60 3.76 -14.25
CA ILE A 326 31.21 4.00 -13.86
C ILE A 326 30.98 5.46 -13.52
N ARG A 327 31.94 6.12 -12.87
CA ARG A 327 31.83 7.52 -12.48
C ARG A 327 31.91 8.51 -13.65
N GLU A 328 32.36 8.09 -14.84
CA GLU A 328 32.35 8.90 -16.06
C GLU A 328 30.92 9.12 -16.58
N ASP A 329 29.97 8.28 -16.17
CA ASP A 329 28.56 8.46 -16.54
C ASP A 329 27.94 9.61 -15.73
N PRO A 330 27.39 10.65 -16.38
CA PRO A 330 26.78 11.79 -15.70
C PRO A 330 25.52 11.45 -14.88
N ALA A 331 24.92 10.27 -15.09
CA ALA A 331 23.79 9.78 -14.31
C ALA A 331 24.19 9.22 -12.93
N VAL A 332 25.50 9.01 -12.71
CA VAL A 332 26.02 8.42 -11.47
C VAL A 332 26.47 9.52 -10.49
N ASP A 333 25.75 9.63 -9.39
CA ASP A 333 26.11 10.59 -8.33
C ASP A 333 27.24 10.06 -7.43
N ASN A 334 27.13 8.78 -7.01
CA ASN A 334 28.09 8.20 -6.07
C ASN A 334 28.33 6.72 -6.36
N VAL A 335 29.57 6.27 -6.27
CA VAL A 335 29.96 4.86 -6.38
C VAL A 335 30.70 4.43 -5.13
N THR A 336 30.16 3.45 -4.44
CA THR A 336 30.80 2.86 -3.27
C THR A 336 31.06 1.38 -3.50
N GLY A 337 32.28 0.92 -3.31
CA GLY A 337 32.66 -0.46 -3.53
C GLY A 337 33.55 -1.03 -2.44
N PHE A 338 33.52 -2.34 -2.30
CA PHE A 338 34.42 -3.06 -1.41
C PHE A 338 34.84 -4.39 -2.01
N THR A 339 36.03 -4.82 -1.66
CA THR A 339 36.58 -6.14 -2.02
C THR A 339 37.32 -6.75 -0.83
N GLY A 340 37.42 -8.08 -0.82
CA GLY A 340 38.06 -8.83 0.26
C GLY A 340 37.07 -9.49 1.21
N GLY A 341 37.53 -9.87 2.39
CA GLY A 341 36.76 -10.66 3.35
C GLY A 341 36.86 -12.15 3.09
N SER A 342 35.74 -12.84 2.98
CA SER A 342 35.69 -14.29 2.77
C SER A 342 36.14 -14.74 1.37
N ARG A 343 36.06 -13.85 0.38
CA ARG A 343 36.46 -14.11 -1.01
C ARG A 343 37.32 -12.97 -1.53
N VAL A 344 38.56 -13.28 -1.85
CA VAL A 344 39.53 -12.31 -2.36
C VAL A 344 39.29 -11.94 -3.81
N ASN A 345 38.67 -12.83 -4.58
CA ASN A 345 38.42 -12.68 -6.01
C ASN A 345 37.05 -12.04 -6.36
N SER A 346 36.35 -11.46 -5.38
CA SER A 346 35.08 -10.80 -5.61
C SER A 346 35.07 -9.39 -5.06
N GLY A 347 34.38 -8.48 -5.74
CA GLY A 347 34.09 -7.14 -5.29
C GLY A 347 32.62 -6.82 -5.54
N MET A 348 32.04 -5.99 -4.68
CA MET A 348 30.69 -5.44 -4.82
C MET A 348 30.73 -3.94 -4.90
N MET A 349 29.87 -3.37 -5.69
CA MET A 349 29.70 -1.94 -5.86
C MET A 349 28.23 -1.57 -5.70
N PHE A 350 27.99 -0.43 -5.10
CA PHE A 350 26.71 0.27 -5.03
C PHE A 350 26.86 1.58 -5.79
N ILE A 351 26.00 1.78 -6.73
CA ILE A 351 26.02 2.88 -7.69
C ILE A 351 24.74 3.68 -7.51
#